data_8bc890b4817cb7a35e21a9058ca7a14d
#
_entry.id   8bc890b4817cb7a35e21a9058ca7a14d
#
_cell.length_a   1.000
_cell.length_b   1.000
_cell.length_c   1.000
_cell.angle_alpha   90.00
_cell.angle_beta   90.00
_cell.angle_gamma   90.00
#
_symmetry.space_group_name_H-M   'P 1'
#
loop_
_entity.id
_entity.type
_entity.pdbx_description
1 polymer ?
#
loop_
_entity_poly.entity_id
_entity_poly.type
_entity_poly.pdbx_seq_one_letter_code
_entity_poly.pdbx_strand_id
1 'polypeptide(L)'
;MVFFLTAPSAPPANVRGHNTSSTSVWVDWDNVPLADQNGIILSYTVTYTALPNGSPKTAVVSAPTSQASLTGLTKYRNYSITVFASNAQGDGNISLPIIVLTDEDGE
;
A
#
# COMPACT_ATOMS: atom_id res chain seq x y z
N MET A 1 33.53 -5.44 10.13
CA MET A 1 32.61 -4.50 9.56
C MET A 1 31.30 -4.52 10.34
N VAL A 2 30.75 -3.36 10.56
CA VAL A 2 29.50 -3.24 11.31
C VAL A 2 28.40 -2.86 10.34
N PHE A 3 27.28 -3.57 10.43
CA PHE A 3 26.09 -3.25 9.66
C PHE A 3 25.05 -2.65 10.59
N PHE A 4 24.52 -1.52 10.20
CA PHE A 4 23.41 -0.93 10.92
C PHE A 4 22.18 -1.14 10.09
N LEU A 5 21.36 -2.11 10.52
CA LEU A 5 20.12 -2.40 9.85
C LEU A 5 19.02 -1.54 10.47
N THR A 6 18.32 -0.84 9.63
CA THR A 6 17.22 0.00 10.06
C THR A 6 16.01 -0.33 9.20
N ALA A 7 14.85 0.20 9.57
CA ALA A 7 13.68 0.11 8.72
C ALA A 7 13.97 0.79 7.38
N PRO A 8 13.20 0.45 6.34
CA PRO A 8 13.37 1.11 5.05
C PRO A 8 13.28 2.63 5.17
N SER A 9 14.12 3.34 4.42
CA SER A 9 14.22 4.80 4.55
C SER A 9 13.48 5.55 3.45
N ALA A 10 12.76 4.84 2.58
CA ALA A 10 11.93 5.46 1.55
C ALA A 10 10.70 4.61 1.32
N PRO A 11 9.59 5.22 0.87
CA PRO A 11 8.39 4.44 0.58
C PRO A 11 8.50 3.72 -0.76
N PRO A 12 7.61 2.74 -1.00
CA PRO A 12 7.45 2.21 -2.35
C PRO A 12 7.12 3.36 -3.31
N ALA A 13 7.61 3.25 -4.54
CA ALA A 13 7.48 4.33 -5.52
C ALA A 13 6.30 4.08 -6.43
N ASN A 14 5.79 5.16 -7.01
CA ASN A 14 4.80 5.09 -8.09
C ASN A 14 3.60 4.23 -7.72
N VAL A 15 3.03 4.48 -6.56
CA VAL A 15 1.82 3.77 -6.14
C VAL A 15 0.68 4.14 -7.08
N ARG A 16 0.01 3.12 -7.62
CA ARG A 16 -1.05 3.27 -8.59
C ARG A 16 -2.25 2.45 -8.13
N GLY A 17 -3.45 2.94 -8.44
CA GLY A 17 -4.65 2.19 -8.12
C GLY A 17 -5.77 2.51 -9.08
N HIS A 18 -6.65 1.53 -9.26
CA HIS A 18 -7.87 1.75 -10.04
C HIS A 18 -8.94 0.79 -9.54
N ASN A 19 -10.19 1.19 -9.72
CA ASN A 19 -11.29 0.32 -9.33
C ASN A 19 -11.40 -0.84 -10.31
N THR A 20 -11.73 -2.01 -9.76
CA THR A 20 -11.98 -3.20 -10.56
C THR A 20 -13.45 -3.59 -10.51
N SER A 21 -14.18 -3.04 -9.57
CA SER A 21 -15.63 -3.19 -9.47
C SER A 21 -16.14 -2.10 -8.52
N SER A 22 -17.43 -2.13 -8.23
CA SER A 22 -18.01 -1.17 -7.29
C SER A 22 -17.54 -1.40 -5.86
N THR A 23 -16.95 -2.55 -5.56
CA THR A 23 -16.53 -2.91 -4.20
C THR A 23 -15.10 -3.38 -4.14
N SER A 24 -14.31 -3.16 -5.17
CA SER A 24 -12.92 -3.59 -5.17
C SER A 24 -12.02 -2.62 -5.93
N VAL A 25 -10.76 -2.60 -5.52
CA VAL A 25 -9.72 -1.73 -6.07
C VAL A 25 -8.46 -2.54 -6.21
N TRP A 26 -7.76 -2.35 -7.31
CA TRP A 26 -6.43 -2.92 -7.53
C TRP A 26 -5.39 -1.85 -7.24
N VAL A 27 -4.35 -2.20 -6.49
CA VAL A 27 -3.25 -1.30 -6.15
C VAL A 27 -1.95 -1.99 -6.51
N ASP A 28 -1.03 -1.26 -7.14
CA ASP A 28 0.31 -1.76 -7.33
C ASP A 28 1.32 -0.62 -7.11
N TRP A 29 2.58 -1.00 -7.00
CA TRP A 29 3.64 -0.05 -6.68
C TRP A 29 4.98 -0.62 -7.16
N ASP A 30 5.98 0.25 -7.20
CA ASP A 30 7.35 -0.16 -7.46
C ASP A 30 8.05 -0.40 -6.13
N ASN A 31 9.04 -1.27 -6.13
CA ASN A 31 9.79 -1.56 -4.91
C ASN A 31 10.47 -0.31 -4.38
N VAL A 32 10.73 -0.32 -3.06
CA VAL A 32 11.60 0.68 -2.45
C VAL A 32 12.93 0.67 -3.20
N PRO A 33 13.51 1.85 -3.51
CA PRO A 33 14.84 1.88 -4.14
C PRO A 33 15.83 1.07 -3.33
N LEU A 34 16.69 0.35 -4.02
CA LEU A 34 17.59 -0.61 -3.39
C LEU A 34 18.42 0.03 -2.27
N ALA A 35 18.90 1.25 -2.50
CA ALA A 35 19.70 1.96 -1.52
C ALA A 35 18.96 2.28 -0.23
N ASP A 36 17.62 2.28 -0.27
CA ASP A 36 16.79 2.66 0.86
C ASP A 36 16.09 1.48 1.52
N GLN A 37 16.34 0.27 1.07
CA GLN A 37 15.71 -0.91 1.66
C GLN A 37 16.27 -1.25 3.03
N ASN A 38 17.55 -1.00 3.26
CA ASN A 38 18.22 -1.17 4.54
C ASN A 38 18.06 -2.57 5.12
N GLY A 39 18.02 -3.55 4.24
CA GLY A 39 17.82 -4.95 4.57
C GLY A 39 16.89 -5.57 3.56
N ILE A 40 16.52 -6.81 3.80
CA ILE A 40 15.62 -7.53 2.90
C ILE A 40 14.19 -7.09 3.18
N ILE A 41 13.50 -6.62 2.16
CA ILE A 41 12.07 -6.29 2.30
C ILE A 41 11.31 -7.60 2.47
N LEU A 42 10.54 -7.70 3.54
CA LEU A 42 9.77 -8.89 3.86
C LEU A 42 8.31 -8.78 3.45
N SER A 43 7.75 -7.58 3.54
CA SER A 43 6.34 -7.39 3.26
C SER A 43 6.05 -5.95 2.88
N TYR A 44 4.88 -5.76 2.28
CA TYR A 44 4.32 -4.43 2.03
C TYR A 44 2.95 -4.37 2.68
N THR A 45 2.63 -3.24 3.26
CA THR A 45 1.33 -3.01 3.89
C THR A 45 0.61 -1.90 3.15
N VAL A 46 -0.60 -2.19 2.70
CA VAL A 46 -1.47 -1.22 2.05
C VAL A 46 -2.49 -0.77 3.08
N THR A 47 -2.54 0.52 3.36
CA THR A 47 -3.54 1.09 4.26
C THR A 47 -4.56 1.83 3.42
N TYR A 48 -5.83 1.53 3.63
CA TYR A 48 -6.90 2.14 2.84
C TYR A 48 -8.02 2.59 3.77
N THR A 49 -8.50 3.79 3.50
CA THR A 49 -9.47 4.47 4.36
C THR A 49 -10.57 5.08 3.52
N ALA A 50 -11.82 4.72 3.81
CA ALA A 50 -12.96 5.31 3.14
C ALA A 50 -13.10 6.76 3.59
N LEU A 51 -13.26 7.67 2.65
CA LEU A 51 -13.41 9.08 2.97
C LEU A 51 -14.88 9.45 2.95
N PRO A 52 -15.27 10.44 3.76
CA PRO A 52 -14.41 11.27 4.61
C PRO A 52 -14.19 10.71 6.01
N ASN A 53 -14.95 9.76 6.49
CA ASN A 53 -14.96 9.41 7.90
C ASN A 53 -14.67 7.95 8.22
N GLY A 54 -14.13 7.19 7.26
CA GLY A 54 -13.87 5.78 7.49
C GLY A 54 -12.70 5.55 8.42
N SER A 55 -12.62 4.34 8.96
CA SER A 55 -11.48 3.90 9.75
C SER A 55 -10.45 3.25 8.86
N PRO A 56 -9.17 3.41 9.14
CA PRO A 56 -8.12 2.77 8.33
C PRO A 56 -8.21 1.26 8.42
N LYS A 57 -7.99 0.61 7.27
CA LYS A 57 -7.86 -0.84 7.17
C LYS A 57 -6.57 -1.16 6.47
N THR A 58 -6.05 -2.35 6.70
CA THR A 58 -4.77 -2.73 6.12
C THR A 58 -4.87 -4.06 5.41
N ALA A 59 -4.01 -4.22 4.40
CA ALA A 59 -3.80 -5.48 3.70
C ALA A 59 -2.30 -5.66 3.59
N VAL A 60 -1.80 -6.84 3.97
CA VAL A 60 -0.38 -7.13 3.97
C VAL A 60 -0.10 -8.18 2.91
N VAL A 61 0.91 -7.94 2.08
CA VAL A 61 1.37 -8.92 1.10
C VAL A 61 2.85 -9.20 1.34
N SER A 62 3.24 -10.45 1.10
CA SER A 62 4.63 -10.85 1.26
C SER A 62 5.45 -10.40 0.06
N ALA A 63 6.64 -9.86 0.31
CA ALA A 63 7.55 -9.53 -0.77
C ALA A 63 7.98 -10.81 -1.48
N PRO A 64 8.26 -10.77 -2.77
CA PRO A 64 8.38 -9.59 -3.62
C PRO A 64 7.08 -9.14 -4.28
N THR A 65 5.94 -9.64 -3.82
CA THR A 65 4.65 -9.21 -4.38
C THR A 65 4.51 -7.69 -4.21
N SER A 66 4.19 -7.01 -5.30
CA SER A 66 4.07 -5.55 -5.30
C SER A 66 2.71 -5.08 -5.76
N GLN A 67 1.69 -5.84 -5.41
CA GLN A 67 0.31 -5.54 -5.82
C GLN A 67 -0.64 -6.13 -4.81
N ALA A 68 -1.83 -5.56 -4.72
CA ALA A 68 -2.85 -6.03 -3.81
C ALA A 68 -4.23 -5.75 -4.41
N SER A 69 -5.16 -6.66 -4.16
CA SER A 69 -6.56 -6.46 -4.51
C SER A 69 -7.31 -6.19 -3.23
N LEU A 70 -7.95 -5.04 -3.15
CA LEU A 70 -8.73 -4.65 -1.98
C LEU A 70 -10.19 -4.94 -2.28
N THR A 71 -10.83 -5.72 -1.44
CA THR A 71 -12.21 -6.17 -1.67
C THR A 71 -13.10 -5.79 -0.50
N GLY A 72 -14.40 -5.98 -0.68
CA GLY A 72 -15.35 -5.68 0.38
C GLY A 72 -15.50 -4.19 0.66
N LEU A 73 -15.23 -3.35 -0.33
CA LEU A 73 -15.27 -1.91 -0.16
C LEU A 73 -16.69 -1.38 -0.36
N THR A 74 -16.90 -0.15 0.08
CA THR A 74 -18.18 0.54 -0.11
C THR A 74 -18.26 1.10 -1.51
N LYS A 75 -19.43 0.97 -2.13
CA LYS A 75 -19.67 1.48 -3.48
C LYS A 75 -19.62 3.01 -3.49
N TYR A 76 -19.17 3.54 -4.61
CA TYR A 76 -19.17 4.96 -4.90
C TYR A 76 -18.59 5.78 -3.76
N ARG A 77 -17.39 5.37 -3.36
CA ARG A 77 -16.72 6.00 -2.22
C ARG A 77 -15.26 6.20 -2.57
N ASN A 78 -14.74 7.37 -2.24
CA ASN A 78 -13.31 7.63 -2.38
C ASN A 78 -12.55 6.92 -1.28
N TYR A 79 -11.45 6.28 -1.65
CA TYR A 79 -10.54 5.65 -0.71
C TYR A 79 -9.17 6.29 -0.81
N SER A 80 -8.62 6.66 0.34
CA SER A 80 -7.25 7.14 0.45
C SER A 80 -6.37 5.92 0.70
N ILE A 81 -5.33 5.74 -0.11
CA ILE A 81 -4.52 4.53 -0.08
C ILE A 81 -3.05 4.90 0.03
N THR A 82 -2.36 4.30 0.98
CA THR A 82 -0.92 4.45 1.15
C THR A 82 -0.29 3.07 1.23
N VAL A 83 1.02 2.99 0.97
CA VAL A 83 1.77 1.74 1.04
C VAL A 83 3.07 1.99 1.76
N PHE A 84 3.47 1.06 2.61
CA PHE A 84 4.82 1.07 3.18
C PHE A 84 5.41 -0.32 3.13
N ALA A 85 6.74 -0.37 3.14
CA ALA A 85 7.49 -1.62 3.13
C ALA A 85 8.02 -1.89 4.53
N SER A 86 8.23 -3.16 4.84
CA SER A 86 8.77 -3.57 6.13
C SER A 86 9.93 -4.53 5.91
N ASN A 87 10.96 -4.38 6.73
CA ASN A 87 12.04 -5.36 6.82
C ASN A 87 12.11 -5.88 8.25
N ALA A 88 13.13 -6.66 8.59
CA ALA A 88 13.22 -7.26 9.92
C ALA A 88 13.35 -6.23 11.03
N GLN A 89 13.73 -5.01 10.71
CA GLN A 89 13.95 -3.95 11.71
C GLN A 89 12.71 -3.11 11.94
N GLY A 90 11.71 -3.18 11.05
CA GLY A 90 10.47 -2.44 11.25
C GLY A 90 9.89 -1.90 9.97
N ASP A 91 8.89 -1.05 10.15
CA ASP A 91 8.13 -0.45 9.05
C ASP A 91 8.83 0.78 8.53
N GLY A 92 8.84 0.93 7.21
CA GLY A 92 9.43 2.09 6.57
C GLY A 92 8.43 3.23 6.42
N ASN A 93 8.85 4.25 5.66
CA ASN A 93 8.02 5.43 5.43
C ASN A 93 6.82 5.08 4.58
N ILE A 94 5.70 5.73 4.85
CA ILE A 94 4.49 5.53 4.05
C ILE A 94 4.57 6.40 2.79
N SER A 95 3.99 5.89 1.72
CA SER A 95 3.90 6.64 0.46
C SER A 95 2.94 7.81 0.61
N LEU A 96 3.02 8.75 -0.34
CA LEU A 96 1.97 9.76 -0.45
C LEU A 96 0.66 9.06 -0.80
N PRO A 97 -0.47 9.57 -0.30
CA PRO A 97 -1.74 8.92 -0.57
C PRO A 97 -2.18 9.09 -2.02
N ILE A 98 -2.83 8.07 -2.54
CA ILE A 98 -3.59 8.19 -3.77
C ILE A 98 -5.06 8.07 -3.42
N ILE A 99 -5.91 8.61 -4.26
CA ILE A 99 -7.36 8.56 -4.06
C ILE A 99 -7.97 7.77 -5.22
N VAL A 100 -8.73 6.75 -4.87
CA VAL A 100 -9.43 5.92 -5.87
C VAL A 100 -10.90 5.89 -5.52
N LEU A 101 -11.74 6.16 -6.51
CA LEU A 101 -13.19 6.12 -6.36
C LEU A 101 -13.68 4.76 -6.84
N THR A 102 -14.43 4.06 -5.99
CA THR A 102 -15.08 2.82 -6.40
C THR A 102 -16.27 3.14 -7.32
N ASP A 103 -16.68 2.15 -8.11
CA ASP A 103 -17.80 2.35 -9.02
C ASP A 103 -19.09 2.56 -8.25
N GLU A 104 -19.99 3.24 -8.90
CA GLU A 104 -21.25 3.62 -8.30
C GLU A 104 -22.16 2.43 -8.11
N ASP A 105 -22.09 1.44 -8.99
CA ASP A 105 -23.00 0.31 -8.92
C ASP A 105 -22.26 -0.96 -9.20
N GLY A 106 -22.85 -2.04 -8.74
CA GLY A 106 -22.22 -3.34 -8.87
C GLY A 106 -22.42 -3.89 -10.26
N GLU A 107 -21.58 -3.66 -11.14
CA GLU A 107 -21.66 -4.21 -12.39
C GLU A 107 -20.60 -5.04 -12.67
#